data_5b4d63e9733f65635bf212a835fe65a4
#
_entry.id   5b4d63e9733f65635bf212a835fe65a4
#
_cell.length_a   1.000
_cell.length_b   1.000
_cell.length_c   1.000
_cell.angle_alpha   90.00
_cell.angle_beta   90.00
_cell.angle_gamma   90.00
#
_symmetry.space_group_name_H-M   'P 1'
#
loop_
_entity.id
_entity.type
_entity.pdbx_description
1 polymer ?
#
loop_
_entity_poly.entity_id
_entity_poly.type
_entity_poly.pdbx_seq_one_letter_code
_entity_poly.pdbx_strand_id
1 'polypeptide(L)'
;AMRFSYNFKLELLKRNQVGKFATDFRYELSDGTRRSLMATPVKGNRLLLLFYDPECESCHEVLLKMATDKALAAAVKAGQISVLAIYTEGNEDAWRKNLPDMPAGWMVGMDREEVKNEVLYDLKAMPSLYLLDGKKQVLLKDAPYGVIRQALSLKE
;
A
#
# COMPACT_ATOMS: atom_id res chain seq x y z
N ALA A 1 23.52 -22.18 -0.13
CA ALA A 1 22.96 -20.97 -0.72
C ALA A 1 21.63 -21.23 -1.40
N MET A 2 21.54 -22.25 -2.24
CA MET A 2 20.27 -22.56 -2.95
C MET A 2 19.16 -23.00 -2.00
N ARG A 3 19.49 -23.83 -1.00
CA ARG A 3 18.51 -24.27 -0.01
C ARG A 3 18.01 -23.09 0.80
N PHE A 4 18.89 -22.19 1.20
CA PHE A 4 18.54 -20.99 1.96
C PHE A 4 17.62 -20.08 1.14
N SER A 5 17.97 -19.89 -0.15
CA SER A 5 17.15 -19.06 -1.04
C SER A 5 15.75 -19.65 -1.24
N TYR A 6 15.65 -20.98 -1.35
CA TYR A 6 14.36 -21.64 -1.50
C TYR A 6 13.50 -21.44 -0.27
N ASN A 7 14.06 -21.66 0.93
CA ASN A 7 13.33 -21.47 2.18
C ASN A 7 12.88 -20.01 2.35
N PHE A 8 13.72 -19.06 1.96
CA PHE A 8 13.39 -17.64 2.01
C PHE A 8 12.20 -17.32 1.10
N LYS A 9 12.19 -17.86 -0.11
CA LYS A 9 11.07 -17.66 -1.05
C LYS A 9 9.77 -18.25 -0.50
N LEU A 10 9.84 -19.43 0.13
CA LEU A 10 8.65 -20.03 0.77
C LEU A 10 8.11 -19.16 1.89
N GLU A 11 9.00 -18.61 2.73
CA GLU A 11 8.62 -17.70 3.79
C GLU A 11 7.92 -16.46 3.23
N LEU A 12 8.50 -15.88 2.18
CA LEU A 12 7.94 -14.69 1.54
C LEU A 12 6.55 -14.97 0.95
N LEU A 13 6.36 -16.13 0.34
CA LEU A 13 5.05 -16.52 -0.19
C LEU A 13 4.00 -16.73 0.89
N LYS A 14 4.42 -17.14 2.09
CA LYS A 14 3.52 -17.36 3.22
C LYS A 14 3.14 -16.07 3.93
N ARG A 15 3.95 -15.02 3.80
CA ARG A 15 3.65 -13.74 4.44
C ARG A 15 2.48 -13.06 3.76
N ASN A 16 1.69 -12.38 4.56
CA ASN A 16 0.60 -11.56 4.07
C ASN A 16 -0.45 -12.32 3.27
N GLN A 17 -0.68 -13.58 3.61
CA GLN A 17 -1.70 -14.39 2.95
C GLN A 17 -3.10 -13.90 3.31
N VAL A 18 -4.02 -14.08 2.37
CA VAL A 18 -5.44 -13.78 2.57
C VAL A 18 -5.94 -14.49 3.82
N GLY A 19 -6.66 -13.76 4.66
CA GLY A 19 -7.20 -14.26 5.92
C GLY A 19 -6.25 -14.11 7.11
N LYS A 20 -5.00 -13.75 6.89
CA LYS A 20 -4.03 -13.52 7.97
C LYS A 20 -3.80 -12.04 8.15
N PHE A 21 -3.25 -11.65 9.31
CA PHE A 21 -2.88 -10.27 9.53
C PHE A 21 -1.72 -9.89 8.62
N ALA A 22 -1.80 -8.71 8.04
CA ALA A 22 -0.70 -8.15 7.25
C ALA A 22 0.50 -7.92 8.18
N THR A 23 1.71 -8.09 7.63
CA THR A 23 2.94 -7.86 8.38
C THR A 23 3.01 -6.40 8.79
N ASP A 24 3.21 -6.16 10.09
CA ASP A 24 3.32 -4.79 10.61
C ASP A 24 4.64 -4.16 10.17
N PHE A 25 4.62 -2.84 10.00
CA PHE A 25 5.80 -2.05 9.70
C PHE A 25 5.56 -0.62 10.16
N ARG A 26 6.63 0.16 10.23
CA ARG A 26 6.54 1.58 10.59
C ARG A 26 6.82 2.44 9.39
N TYR A 27 6.17 3.58 9.33
CA TYR A 27 6.35 4.56 8.27
C TYR A 27 6.34 5.96 8.86
N GLU A 28 6.85 6.90 8.08
CA GLU A 28 6.95 8.30 8.49
C GLU A 28 6.06 9.15 7.60
N LEU A 29 5.26 10.01 8.23
CA LEU A 29 4.41 10.97 7.54
C LEU A 29 5.21 12.23 7.20
N SER A 30 4.61 13.10 6.37
CA SER A 30 5.30 14.32 5.90
C SER A 30 5.65 15.29 7.02
N ASP A 31 4.95 15.25 8.14
CA ASP A 31 5.22 16.09 9.30
C ASP A 31 6.26 15.49 10.25
N GLY A 32 6.87 14.35 9.89
CA GLY A 32 7.85 13.65 10.70
C GLY A 32 7.25 12.67 11.70
N THR A 33 5.94 12.61 11.81
CA THR A 33 5.28 11.66 12.72
C THR A 33 5.49 10.23 12.22
N ARG A 34 5.84 9.34 13.13
CA ARG A 34 5.98 7.92 12.83
C ARG A 34 4.75 7.14 13.29
N ARG A 35 4.35 6.17 12.48
CA ARG A 35 3.17 5.36 12.75
C ARG A 35 3.40 3.95 12.25
N SER A 36 2.73 2.96 12.88
CA SER A 36 2.76 1.58 12.38
C SER A 36 1.53 1.30 11.53
N LEU A 37 1.61 0.27 10.70
CA LEU A 37 0.44 -0.19 9.94
C LEU A 37 -0.70 -0.55 10.88
N MET A 38 -0.41 -1.28 11.96
CA MET A 38 -1.43 -1.72 12.91
C MET A 38 -2.12 -0.55 13.62
N ALA A 39 -1.42 0.57 13.80
CA ALA A 39 -1.97 1.78 14.42
C ALA A 39 -2.64 2.71 13.41
N THR A 40 -2.62 2.40 12.13
CA THR A 40 -3.21 3.24 11.10
C THR A 40 -4.74 3.24 11.22
N PRO A 41 -5.38 4.43 11.29
CA PRO A 41 -6.83 4.49 11.35
C PRO A 41 -7.45 4.03 10.03
N VAL A 42 -8.55 3.27 10.11
CA VAL A 42 -9.25 2.75 8.94
C VAL A 42 -10.72 3.11 9.05
N LYS A 43 -11.23 3.78 8.03
CA LYS A 43 -12.66 4.09 7.91
C LYS A 43 -13.32 3.06 7.02
N GLY A 44 -14.59 2.75 7.32
CA GLY A 44 -15.37 1.85 6.50
C GLY A 44 -14.91 0.39 6.50
N ASN A 45 -14.06 0.02 7.46
CA ASN A 45 -13.53 -1.34 7.59
C ASN A 45 -12.80 -1.84 6.34
N ARG A 46 -12.25 -0.91 5.53
CA ARG A 46 -11.49 -1.25 4.32
C ARG A 46 -10.30 -0.32 4.19
N LEU A 47 -9.12 -0.91 4.07
CA LEU A 47 -7.87 -0.19 3.86
C LEU A 47 -7.22 -0.67 2.57
N LEU A 48 -7.06 0.25 1.62
CA LEU A 48 -6.29 0.00 0.42
C LEU A 48 -4.85 0.40 0.72
N LEU A 49 -3.97 -0.60 0.83
CA LEU A 49 -2.55 -0.39 1.10
C LEU A 49 -1.79 -0.55 -0.20
N LEU A 50 -0.99 0.46 -0.54
CA LEU A 50 -0.18 0.36 -1.75
C LEU A 50 1.25 0.77 -1.47
N PHE A 51 2.19 0.03 -2.07
CA PHE A 51 3.61 0.36 -2.09
C PHE A 51 3.95 0.90 -3.48
N TYR A 52 4.62 2.03 -3.54
CA TYR A 52 4.83 2.72 -4.81
C TYR A 52 6.19 3.41 -4.88
N ASP A 53 6.57 3.74 -6.11
CA ASP A 53 7.73 4.56 -6.44
C ASP A 53 7.29 5.55 -7.52
N PRO A 54 7.28 6.86 -7.25
CA PRO A 54 6.82 7.84 -8.23
C PRO A 54 7.67 7.90 -9.51
N GLU A 55 8.89 7.39 -9.45
CA GLU A 55 9.77 7.35 -10.62
C GLU A 55 9.58 6.09 -11.48
N CYS A 56 8.75 5.16 -11.02
CA CYS A 56 8.44 3.92 -11.73
C CYS A 56 7.27 4.17 -12.70
N GLU A 57 7.44 3.80 -13.97
CA GLU A 57 6.42 4.02 -14.99
C GLU A 57 5.12 3.25 -14.68
N SER A 58 5.23 1.99 -14.27
CA SER A 58 4.07 1.17 -13.90
C SER A 58 3.31 1.77 -12.72
N CYS A 59 4.03 2.30 -11.74
CA CYS A 59 3.41 2.98 -10.59
C CYS A 59 2.67 4.23 -11.05
N HIS A 60 3.29 5.00 -11.95
CA HIS A 60 2.67 6.21 -12.48
C HIS A 60 1.33 5.92 -13.15
N GLU A 61 1.27 4.87 -13.95
CA GLU A 61 0.04 4.47 -14.65
C GLU A 61 -1.07 4.10 -13.67
N VAL A 62 -0.75 3.28 -12.65
CA VAL A 62 -1.75 2.85 -11.67
C VAL A 62 -2.19 4.02 -10.80
N LEU A 63 -1.24 4.85 -10.35
CA LEU A 63 -1.56 6.03 -9.56
C LEU A 63 -2.47 6.99 -10.34
N LEU A 64 -2.23 7.16 -11.64
CA LEU A 64 -3.06 8.01 -12.47
C LEU A 64 -4.49 7.45 -12.58
N LYS A 65 -4.63 6.15 -12.77
CA LYS A 65 -5.95 5.50 -12.79
C LYS A 65 -6.70 5.73 -11.48
N MET A 66 -6.01 5.57 -10.36
CA MET A 66 -6.63 5.78 -9.05
C MET A 66 -6.97 7.24 -8.82
N ALA A 67 -6.07 8.15 -9.19
CA ALA A 67 -6.26 9.59 -9.00
C ALA A 67 -7.42 10.15 -9.83
N THR A 68 -7.68 9.55 -11.00
CA THR A 68 -8.77 9.98 -11.88
C THR A 68 -10.06 9.18 -11.68
N ASP A 69 -10.08 8.23 -10.74
CA ASP A 69 -11.25 7.43 -10.43
C ASP A 69 -12.16 8.20 -9.47
N LYS A 70 -13.22 8.77 -10.01
CA LYS A 70 -14.17 9.58 -9.23
C LYS A 70 -14.88 8.76 -8.16
N ALA A 71 -15.15 7.48 -8.42
CA ALA A 71 -15.79 6.60 -7.46
C ALA A 71 -14.88 6.35 -6.25
N LEU A 72 -13.58 6.19 -6.47
CA LEU A 72 -12.62 6.03 -5.39
C LEU A 72 -12.56 7.32 -4.55
N ALA A 73 -12.45 8.46 -5.20
CA ALA A 73 -12.40 9.76 -4.51
C ALA A 73 -13.65 9.97 -3.65
N ALA A 74 -14.82 9.64 -4.17
CA ALA A 74 -16.08 9.76 -3.44
C ALA A 74 -16.13 8.82 -2.23
N ALA A 75 -15.65 7.58 -2.39
CA ALA A 75 -15.64 6.59 -1.30
C ALA A 75 -14.68 7.02 -0.18
N VAL A 76 -13.53 7.57 -0.53
CA VAL A 76 -12.57 8.11 0.45
C VAL A 76 -13.17 9.29 1.18
N LYS A 77 -13.77 10.22 0.46
CA LYS A 77 -14.39 11.40 1.05
C LYS A 77 -15.54 11.04 1.98
N ALA A 78 -16.33 10.04 1.62
CA ALA A 78 -17.46 9.58 2.43
C ALA A 78 -17.05 8.71 3.62
N GLY A 79 -15.77 8.38 3.77
CA GLY A 79 -15.30 7.52 4.86
C GLY A 79 -15.66 6.06 4.70
N GLN A 80 -15.90 5.61 3.47
CA GLN A 80 -16.20 4.21 3.18
C GLN A 80 -14.96 3.35 3.08
N ILE A 81 -13.83 3.98 2.77
CA ILE A 81 -12.54 3.31 2.64
C ILE A 81 -11.43 4.29 3.01
N SER A 82 -10.31 3.75 3.46
CA SER A 82 -9.07 4.52 3.67
C SER A 82 -8.02 4.02 2.69
N VAL A 83 -7.12 4.91 2.28
CA VAL A 83 -5.99 4.58 1.42
C VAL A 83 -4.70 4.97 2.11
N LEU A 84 -3.76 4.03 2.17
CA LEU A 84 -2.41 4.26 2.70
C LEU A 84 -1.41 3.93 1.60
N ALA A 85 -0.69 4.94 1.15
CA ALA A 85 0.34 4.80 0.14
C ALA A 85 1.72 4.93 0.79
N ILE A 86 2.57 3.93 0.61
CA ILE A 86 3.89 3.85 1.24
C ILE A 86 4.96 3.87 0.16
N TYR A 87 5.82 4.88 0.22
CA TYR A 87 6.99 4.98 -0.63
C TYR A 87 8.13 4.16 -0.03
N THR A 88 8.79 3.32 -0.84
CA THR A 88 9.74 2.33 -0.35
C THR A 88 11.17 2.51 -0.83
N GLU A 89 11.47 3.54 -1.63
CA GLU A 89 12.79 3.64 -2.28
C GLU A 89 13.82 4.48 -1.54
N GLY A 90 13.45 5.02 -0.38
CA GLY A 90 14.43 5.65 0.53
C GLY A 90 14.91 7.05 0.16
N ASN A 91 14.43 7.63 -0.94
CA ASN A 91 14.84 8.97 -1.35
C ASN A 91 13.81 9.99 -0.85
N GLU A 92 14.08 10.59 0.28
CA GLU A 92 13.14 11.52 0.91
C GLU A 92 12.82 12.73 0.03
N ASP A 93 13.81 13.25 -0.69
CA ASP A 93 13.58 14.41 -1.56
C ASP A 93 12.63 14.08 -2.70
N ALA A 94 12.80 12.93 -3.34
CA ALA A 94 11.90 12.47 -4.40
C ALA A 94 10.49 12.25 -3.87
N TRP A 95 10.37 11.66 -2.68
CA TRP A 95 9.08 11.44 -2.05
C TRP A 95 8.36 12.75 -1.75
N ARG A 96 9.06 13.72 -1.14
CA ARG A 96 8.48 15.02 -0.80
C ARG A 96 8.06 15.80 -2.04
N LYS A 97 8.84 15.69 -3.10
CA LYS A 97 8.54 16.36 -4.37
C LYS A 97 7.25 15.82 -5.00
N ASN A 98 6.95 14.55 -4.79
CA ASN A 98 5.76 13.90 -5.33
C ASN A 98 4.50 14.11 -4.47
N LEU A 99 4.65 14.47 -3.19
CA LEU A 99 3.51 14.57 -2.27
C LEU A 99 2.36 15.43 -2.79
N PRO A 100 2.61 16.62 -3.41
CA PRO A 100 1.50 17.44 -3.91
C PRO A 100 0.67 16.78 -5.00
N ASP A 101 1.23 15.78 -5.69
CA ASP A 101 0.53 15.08 -6.76
C ASP A 101 -0.33 13.92 -6.27
N MET A 102 -0.22 13.57 -4.99
CA MET A 102 -1.00 12.46 -4.44
C MET A 102 -2.45 12.88 -4.19
N PRO A 103 -3.41 11.96 -4.41
CA PRO A 103 -4.82 12.30 -4.25
C PRO A 103 -5.17 12.77 -2.84
N ALA A 104 -6.10 13.71 -2.77
CA ALA A 104 -6.58 14.24 -1.50
C ALA A 104 -7.23 13.14 -0.65
N GLY A 105 -7.02 13.21 0.66
CA GLY A 105 -7.61 12.27 1.60
C GLY A 105 -6.83 10.98 1.80
N TRP A 106 -5.81 10.74 0.99
CA TRP A 106 -4.93 9.59 1.19
C TRP A 106 -3.95 9.84 2.34
N MET A 107 -3.65 8.79 3.09
CA MET A 107 -2.51 8.80 3.99
C MET A 107 -1.29 8.40 3.17
N VAL A 108 -0.25 9.22 3.20
CA VAL A 108 0.96 8.98 2.41
C VAL A 108 2.16 8.99 3.33
N GLY A 109 2.89 7.89 3.37
CA GLY A 109 4.02 7.72 4.24
C GLY A 109 5.25 7.21 3.51
N MET A 110 6.38 7.26 4.19
CA MET A 110 7.64 6.78 3.66
C MET A 110 8.18 5.68 4.56
N ASP A 111 8.54 4.54 3.95
CA ASP A 111 9.23 3.46 4.63
C ASP A 111 10.67 3.88 4.91
N ARG A 112 11.10 3.73 6.16
CA ARG A 112 12.48 3.99 6.57
C ARG A 112 13.30 2.71 6.45
N GLU A 113 13.17 2.04 5.28
CA GLU A 113 13.97 0.87 4.91
C GLU A 113 13.61 -0.41 5.68
N GLU A 114 12.45 -0.44 6.33
CA GLU A 114 12.00 -1.63 7.05
C GLU A 114 11.32 -2.62 6.10
N VAL A 115 10.35 -2.15 5.32
CA VAL A 115 9.61 -3.01 4.39
C VAL A 115 10.53 -3.59 3.32
N LYS A 116 11.34 -2.74 2.72
CA LYS A 116 12.22 -3.14 1.61
C LYS A 116 13.41 -3.95 2.08
N ASN A 117 14.14 -3.47 3.08
CA ASN A 117 15.38 -4.12 3.51
C ASN A 117 15.16 -5.41 4.27
N GLU A 118 14.10 -5.48 5.08
CA GLU A 118 13.73 -6.70 5.78
C GLU A 118 12.81 -7.61 4.98
N VAL A 119 12.46 -7.18 3.77
CA VAL A 119 11.61 -7.92 2.83
C VAL A 119 10.32 -8.39 3.50
N LEU A 120 9.65 -7.45 4.17
CA LEU A 120 8.38 -7.75 4.85
C LEU A 120 7.25 -8.02 3.86
N TYR A 121 7.35 -7.44 2.66
CA TYR A 121 6.42 -7.65 1.55
C TYR A 121 7.22 -7.91 0.29
N ASP A 122 6.62 -8.66 -0.64
CA ASP A 122 7.24 -8.90 -1.94
C ASP A 122 6.99 -7.69 -2.84
N LEU A 123 8.05 -6.94 -3.13
CA LEU A 123 7.98 -5.71 -3.93
C LEU A 123 8.58 -5.87 -5.33
N LYS A 124 8.67 -7.09 -5.84
CA LYS A 124 9.25 -7.34 -7.18
C LYS A 124 8.53 -6.62 -8.30
N ALA A 125 7.21 -6.54 -8.21
CA ALA A 125 6.39 -5.84 -9.19
C ALA A 125 5.74 -4.65 -8.51
N MET A 126 6.21 -3.45 -8.84
CA MET A 126 5.64 -2.20 -8.32
C MET A 126 4.64 -1.62 -9.32
N PRO A 127 3.53 -1.06 -8.87
CA PRO A 127 3.10 -0.95 -7.48
C PRO A 127 2.52 -2.26 -6.96
N SER A 128 2.63 -2.49 -5.65
CA SER A 128 1.98 -3.64 -5.01
C SER A 128 0.78 -3.13 -4.22
N LEU A 129 -0.39 -3.70 -4.50
CA LEU A 129 -1.64 -3.28 -3.89
C LEU A 129 -2.24 -4.41 -3.05
N TYR A 130 -2.64 -4.06 -1.84
CA TYR A 130 -3.29 -4.97 -0.90
C TYR A 130 -4.61 -4.37 -0.45
N LEU A 131 -5.62 -5.21 -0.25
CA LEU A 131 -6.85 -4.77 0.40
C LEU A 131 -6.91 -5.44 1.77
N LEU A 132 -7.06 -4.63 2.82
CA LEU A 132 -7.12 -5.09 4.20
C LEU A 132 -8.45 -4.67 4.82
N ASP A 133 -8.85 -5.37 5.88
CA ASP A 133 -9.98 -4.91 6.69
C ASP A 133 -9.51 -3.95 7.79
N GLY A 134 -10.42 -3.51 8.65
CA GLY A 134 -10.10 -2.56 9.71
C GLY A 134 -9.15 -3.11 10.76
N LYS A 135 -9.04 -4.43 10.88
CA LYS A 135 -8.11 -5.09 11.79
C LYS A 135 -6.78 -5.43 11.11
N LYS A 136 -6.63 -5.04 9.85
CA LYS A 136 -5.46 -5.31 9.00
C LYS A 136 -5.29 -6.78 8.63
N GLN A 137 -6.40 -7.53 8.59
CA GLN A 137 -6.39 -8.84 7.96
C GLN A 137 -6.43 -8.66 6.45
N VAL A 138 -5.68 -9.50 5.74
CA VAL A 138 -5.54 -9.39 4.28
C VAL A 138 -6.79 -9.97 3.61
N LEU A 139 -7.47 -9.16 2.80
CA LEU A 139 -8.60 -9.56 1.99
C LEU A 139 -8.14 -9.89 0.57
N LEU A 140 -7.24 -9.10 0.00
CA LEU A 140 -6.62 -9.34 -1.30
C LEU A 140 -5.13 -9.07 -1.20
N LYS A 141 -4.32 -9.96 -1.76
CA LYS A 141 -2.86 -9.88 -1.73
C LYS A 141 -2.33 -9.56 -3.11
N ASP A 142 -1.57 -8.48 -3.22
CA ASP A 142 -0.86 -8.09 -4.44
C ASP A 142 -1.77 -8.19 -5.66
N ALA A 143 -2.93 -7.53 -5.59
CA ALA A 143 -3.96 -7.62 -6.61
C ALA A 143 -3.93 -6.40 -7.53
N PRO A 144 -4.30 -6.56 -8.82
CA PRO A 144 -4.47 -5.41 -9.71
C PRO A 144 -5.57 -4.48 -9.19
N TYR A 145 -5.44 -3.19 -9.50
CA TYR A 145 -6.41 -2.20 -9.02
C TYR A 145 -7.84 -2.53 -9.46
N GLY A 146 -8.02 -3.03 -10.69
CA GLY A 146 -9.35 -3.41 -11.18
C GLY A 146 -10.02 -4.47 -10.31
N VAL A 147 -9.25 -5.42 -9.80
CA VAL A 147 -9.75 -6.48 -8.91
C VAL A 147 -10.14 -5.87 -7.56
N ILE A 148 -9.31 -4.99 -7.01
CA ILE A 148 -9.61 -4.31 -5.75
C ILE A 148 -10.85 -3.44 -5.89
N ARG A 149 -10.95 -2.70 -6.99
CA ARG A 149 -12.08 -1.84 -7.28
C ARG A 149 -13.39 -2.62 -7.32
N GLN A 150 -13.34 -3.79 -7.94
CA GLN A 150 -14.48 -4.69 -8.03
C GLN A 150 -14.87 -5.22 -6.64
N ALA A 151 -13.90 -5.62 -5.84
CA ALA A 151 -14.13 -6.09 -4.47
C ALA A 151 -14.73 -5.01 -3.57
N LEU A 152 -14.39 -3.74 -3.82
CA LEU A 152 -14.94 -2.61 -3.09
C LEU A 152 -16.32 -2.19 -3.59
N SER A 153 -16.81 -2.78 -4.68
CA SER A 153 -18.09 -2.46 -5.31
C SER A 153 -18.21 -0.98 -5.69
N LEU A 154 -17.12 -0.40 -6.15
CA LEU A 154 -17.12 1.00 -6.59
C LEU A 154 -17.88 1.11 -7.92
N LYS A 155 -18.80 2.06 -7.98
CA LYS A 155 -19.59 2.31 -9.18
C LYS A 155 -19.00 3.48 -9.97
N GLU A 156 -19.08 3.35 -11.28
CA GLU A 156 -18.65 4.43 -12.17
C GLU A 156 -19.60 5.63 -12.15
#